data_7ead43de71bd0d5917e8d3a84224a286
#
_entry.id   7ead43de71bd0d5917e8d3a84224a286
#
_cell.length_a   1.000
_cell.length_b   1.000
_cell.length_c   1.000
_cell.angle_alpha   90.00
_cell.angle_beta   90.00
_cell.angle_gamma   90.00
#
_symmetry.space_group_name_H-M   'P 1'
#
loop_
_entity.id
_entity.type
_entity.pdbx_description
1 polymer ?
#
loop_
_entity_poly.entity_id
_entity_poly.type
_entity_poly.pdbx_seq_one_letter_code
_entity_poly.pdbx_strand_id
1 'polypeptide(L)'
;MDPPTPDPTRLSEGGWTLSREEAETVYESLGVSVTAHTVVYEDADLRERIVEAGGEDRVWRFFFASRLDITPSPGFGMVSAARPYVVRESKETFADELRDRGFEDVAHGDTETVRIEGFRARMTPHRARLSVDGTDVRILGAVVVWHDGDFHVAGGAYPASGLEALVDVDADAYETELLELIRAVA
;
A
#
# COMPACT_ATOMS: atom_id res chain seq x y z
N MET A 1 -5.37 -8.15 18.34
CA MET A 1 -6.06 -7.17 17.45
C MET A 1 -6.17 -7.82 16.09
N ASP A 2 -7.30 -7.65 15.40
CA ASP A 2 -7.46 -8.22 14.06
C ASP A 2 -6.90 -7.26 13.01
N PRO A 3 -6.42 -7.74 11.85
CA PRO A 3 -6.02 -6.88 10.75
C PRO A 3 -7.21 -6.04 10.26
N PRO A 4 -6.95 -4.89 9.61
CA PRO A 4 -8.04 -4.10 9.04
C PRO A 4 -8.75 -4.89 7.94
N THR A 5 -10.04 -4.67 7.79
CA THR A 5 -10.86 -5.40 6.81
C THR A 5 -11.24 -4.44 5.68
N PRO A 6 -10.58 -4.51 4.52
CA PRO A 6 -11.01 -3.79 3.33
C PRO A 6 -12.39 -4.29 2.86
N ASP A 7 -13.12 -3.46 2.12
CA ASP A 7 -14.46 -3.81 1.62
C ASP A 7 -14.42 -5.08 0.73
N PRO A 8 -15.03 -6.21 1.16
CA PRO A 8 -14.97 -7.46 0.41
C PRO A 8 -15.64 -7.38 -0.97
N THR A 9 -16.63 -6.52 -1.14
CA THR A 9 -17.33 -6.34 -2.42
C THR A 9 -16.38 -5.68 -3.43
N ARG A 10 -15.70 -4.61 -3.04
CA ARG A 10 -14.72 -3.95 -3.89
C ARG A 10 -13.55 -4.85 -4.26
N LEU A 11 -13.06 -5.65 -3.30
CA LEU A 11 -12.00 -6.62 -3.56
C LEU A 11 -12.43 -7.66 -4.60
N SER A 12 -13.64 -8.23 -4.45
CA SER A 12 -14.13 -9.25 -5.39
C SER A 12 -14.43 -8.69 -6.79
N GLU A 13 -14.98 -7.49 -6.88
CA GLU A 13 -15.29 -6.82 -8.15
C GLU A 13 -14.02 -6.39 -8.89
N GLY A 14 -12.94 -6.05 -8.18
CA GLY A 14 -11.65 -5.63 -8.73
C GLY A 14 -10.68 -6.78 -9.04
N GLY A 15 -11.07 -8.06 -8.87
CA GLY A 15 -10.18 -9.21 -9.12
C GLY A 15 -9.05 -9.38 -8.11
N TRP A 16 -9.24 -8.81 -6.91
CA TRP A 16 -8.25 -8.86 -5.83
C TRP A 16 -8.29 -10.17 -5.08
N THR A 17 -7.13 -10.75 -4.83
CA THR A 17 -6.97 -11.99 -4.05
C THR A 17 -6.06 -11.72 -2.86
N LEU A 18 -6.43 -12.22 -1.68
CA LEU A 18 -5.59 -12.16 -0.49
C LEU A 18 -4.31 -12.96 -0.74
N SER A 19 -3.18 -12.27 -0.67
CA SER A 19 -1.85 -12.84 -0.88
C SER A 19 -1.15 -13.15 0.44
N ARG A 20 -1.32 -12.28 1.45
CA ARG A 20 -0.65 -12.40 2.74
C ARG A 20 -1.47 -11.77 3.86
N GLU A 21 -1.48 -12.42 5.02
CA GLU A 21 -1.96 -11.87 6.28
C GLU A 21 -0.91 -12.17 7.34
N GLU A 22 -0.48 -11.15 8.07
CA GLU A 22 0.59 -11.29 9.06
C GLU A 22 0.45 -10.31 10.21
N ALA A 23 1.06 -10.67 11.34
CA ALA A 23 1.25 -9.78 12.48
C ALA A 23 2.74 -9.77 12.83
N GLU A 24 3.36 -8.60 12.76
CA GLU A 24 4.80 -8.44 12.99
C GLU A 24 5.07 -7.30 13.96
N THR A 25 6.00 -7.52 14.91
CA THR A 25 6.49 -6.44 15.77
C THR A 25 7.51 -5.61 14.99
N VAL A 26 7.06 -4.42 14.55
CA VAL A 26 7.84 -3.49 13.72
C VAL A 26 8.69 -2.50 14.51
N TYR A 27 8.43 -2.42 15.83
CA TYR A 27 9.21 -1.58 16.75
C TYR A 27 9.13 -2.12 18.16
N GLU A 28 10.28 -2.15 18.85
CA GLU A 28 10.35 -2.46 20.29
C GLU A 28 11.52 -1.69 20.91
N SER A 29 11.22 -0.76 21.81
CA SER A 29 12.22 -0.01 22.56
C SER A 29 11.62 0.68 23.78
N LEU A 30 12.41 0.76 24.86
CA LEU A 30 12.07 1.51 26.09
C LEU A 30 10.69 1.19 26.69
N GLY A 31 10.23 -0.07 26.55
CA GLY A 31 8.93 -0.50 27.07
C GLY A 31 7.75 -0.13 26.18
N VAL A 32 8.00 0.33 24.96
CA VAL A 32 7.01 0.51 23.91
C VAL A 32 7.21 -0.54 22.83
N SER A 33 6.14 -1.22 22.44
CA SER A 33 6.09 -2.16 21.34
C SER A 33 5.03 -1.73 20.34
N VAL A 34 5.32 -1.87 19.05
CA VAL A 34 4.37 -1.65 17.95
C VAL A 34 4.28 -2.91 17.11
N THR A 35 3.09 -3.50 17.06
CA THR A 35 2.79 -4.64 16.20
C THR A 35 1.92 -4.19 15.04
N ALA A 36 2.36 -4.44 13.81
CA ALA A 36 1.58 -4.22 12.61
C ALA A 36 0.79 -5.49 12.27
N HIS A 37 -0.53 -5.36 12.17
CA HIS A 37 -1.44 -6.38 11.66
C HIS A 37 -1.78 -6.03 10.23
N THR A 38 -1.27 -6.78 9.26
CA THR A 38 -1.26 -6.41 7.84
C THR A 38 -1.96 -7.45 6.99
N VAL A 39 -2.77 -7.00 6.04
CA VAL A 39 -3.28 -7.79 4.91
C VAL A 39 -2.73 -7.23 3.61
N VAL A 40 -2.36 -8.12 2.70
CA VAL A 40 -1.87 -7.77 1.36
C VAL A 40 -2.70 -8.50 0.32
N TYR A 41 -3.18 -7.77 -0.65
CA TYR A 41 -3.94 -8.28 -1.80
C TYR A 41 -3.16 -8.03 -3.09
N GLU A 42 -3.27 -8.93 -4.03
CA GLU A 42 -2.78 -8.77 -5.41
C GLU A 42 -3.94 -8.77 -6.40
N ASP A 43 -3.78 -8.03 -7.49
CA ASP A 43 -4.70 -8.06 -8.63
C ASP A 43 -4.39 -9.32 -9.46
N ALA A 44 -5.09 -10.40 -9.14
CA ALA A 44 -4.92 -11.69 -9.80
C ALA A 44 -5.41 -11.66 -11.25
N ASP A 45 -6.46 -10.90 -11.54
CA ASP A 45 -7.03 -10.78 -12.88
C ASP A 45 -6.05 -10.09 -13.83
N LEU A 46 -5.40 -9.02 -13.39
CA LEU A 46 -4.36 -8.34 -14.19
C LEU A 46 -3.17 -9.28 -14.44
N ARG A 47 -2.71 -9.97 -13.39
CA ARG A 47 -1.61 -10.95 -13.49
C ARG A 47 -1.92 -12.05 -14.51
N GLU A 48 -3.13 -12.63 -14.44
CA GLU A 48 -3.57 -13.68 -15.37
C GLU A 48 -3.61 -13.16 -16.83
N ARG A 49 -4.21 -11.98 -17.07
CA ARG A 49 -4.26 -11.37 -18.40
C ARG A 49 -2.87 -11.12 -19.00
N ILE A 50 -1.92 -10.69 -18.18
CA ILE A 50 -0.53 -10.47 -18.62
C ILE A 50 0.14 -11.80 -18.99
N VAL A 51 -0.04 -12.85 -18.20
CA VAL A 51 0.50 -14.19 -18.48
C VAL A 51 -0.12 -14.76 -19.75
N GLU A 52 -1.43 -14.64 -19.93
CA GLU A 52 -2.12 -15.09 -21.16
C GLU A 52 -1.64 -14.36 -22.41
N ALA A 53 -1.25 -13.09 -22.28
CA ALA A 53 -0.65 -12.30 -23.35
C ALA A 53 0.84 -12.60 -23.59
N GLY A 54 1.43 -13.53 -22.83
CA GLY A 54 2.84 -13.94 -22.95
C GLY A 54 3.81 -13.11 -22.12
N GLY A 55 3.31 -12.31 -21.16
CA GLY A 55 4.13 -11.56 -20.23
C GLY A 55 4.60 -12.37 -19.03
N GLU A 56 5.40 -11.74 -18.17
CA GLU A 56 5.99 -12.36 -17.00
C GLU A 56 4.95 -12.64 -15.91
N ASP A 57 5.00 -13.83 -15.30
CA ASP A 57 4.16 -14.20 -14.15
C ASP A 57 4.71 -13.58 -12.87
N ARG A 58 4.15 -12.42 -12.51
CA ARG A 58 4.51 -11.67 -11.29
C ARG A 58 3.35 -10.82 -10.79
N VAL A 59 3.48 -10.31 -9.56
CA VAL A 59 2.54 -9.32 -9.01
C VAL A 59 2.84 -7.96 -9.63
N TRP A 60 1.93 -7.47 -10.47
CA TRP A 60 2.03 -6.19 -11.16
C TRP A 60 1.35 -5.06 -10.40
N ARG A 61 0.33 -5.41 -9.61
CA ARG A 61 -0.50 -4.48 -8.87
C ARG A 61 -0.87 -5.10 -7.53
N PHE A 62 -0.69 -4.36 -6.46
CA PHE A 62 -1.01 -4.82 -5.10
C PHE A 62 -1.58 -3.68 -4.25
N PHE A 63 -2.33 -4.08 -3.24
CA PHE A 63 -2.89 -3.23 -2.19
C PHE A 63 -2.59 -3.85 -0.83
N PHE A 64 -2.29 -3.03 0.16
CA PHE A 64 -2.16 -3.49 1.54
C PHE A 64 -2.87 -2.55 2.51
N ALA A 65 -3.26 -3.09 3.66
CA ALA A 65 -3.77 -2.33 4.79
C ALA A 65 -3.21 -2.91 6.09
N SER A 66 -2.79 -2.02 6.99
CA SER A 66 -2.21 -2.36 8.28
C SER A 66 -2.88 -1.56 9.39
N ARG A 67 -3.10 -2.21 10.55
CA ARG A 67 -3.44 -1.55 11.81
C ARG A 67 -2.27 -1.71 12.77
N LEU A 68 -1.87 -0.63 13.44
CA LEU A 68 -0.75 -0.63 14.37
C LEU A 68 -1.27 -0.73 15.81
N ASP A 69 -0.94 -1.82 16.47
CA ASP A 69 -1.14 -2.02 17.90
C ASP A 69 0.06 -1.47 18.67
N ILE A 70 -0.13 -0.39 19.40
CA ILE A 70 0.91 0.25 20.20
C ILE A 70 0.71 -0.07 21.67
N THR A 71 1.65 -0.75 22.28
CA THR A 71 1.61 -1.15 23.68
C THR A 71 2.74 -0.49 24.48
N PRO A 72 2.44 0.26 25.58
CA PRO A 72 1.11 0.63 26.07
C PRO A 72 0.40 1.62 25.12
N SER A 73 -0.93 1.60 25.14
CA SER A 73 -1.73 2.52 24.31
C SER A 73 -1.32 3.97 24.51
N PRO A 74 -1.04 4.71 23.42
CA PRO A 74 -0.57 6.09 23.54
C PRO A 74 -1.66 7.00 24.10
N GLY A 75 -1.33 7.78 25.13
CA GLY A 75 -2.19 8.84 25.62
C GLY A 75 -2.38 9.96 24.59
N PHE A 76 -3.40 10.81 24.80
CA PHE A 76 -3.85 11.83 23.82
C PHE A 76 -2.72 12.71 23.23
N GLY A 77 -1.72 13.11 24.05
CA GLY A 77 -0.58 13.91 23.58
C GLY A 77 0.46 13.10 22.80
N MET A 78 0.57 11.80 23.06
CA MET A 78 1.55 10.92 22.42
C MET A 78 1.19 10.59 20.96
N VAL A 79 -0.10 10.50 20.63
CA VAL A 79 -0.57 10.28 19.25
C VAL A 79 -0.05 11.38 18.31
N SER A 80 -0.16 12.63 18.73
CA SER A 80 0.32 13.77 17.93
C SER A 80 1.84 13.76 17.74
N ALA A 81 2.59 13.31 18.75
CA ALA A 81 4.04 13.19 18.69
C ALA A 81 4.49 11.96 17.86
N ALA A 82 3.74 10.85 17.91
CA ALA A 82 4.05 9.64 17.16
C ALA A 82 3.76 9.76 15.64
N ARG A 83 2.76 10.57 15.26
CA ARG A 83 2.32 10.67 13.86
C ARG A 83 3.44 10.96 12.86
N PRO A 84 4.34 11.95 13.05
CA PRO A 84 5.42 12.21 12.10
C PRO A 84 6.37 11.01 11.96
N TYR A 85 6.59 10.28 13.05
CA TYR A 85 7.42 9.07 13.05
C TYR A 85 6.74 7.96 12.23
N VAL A 86 5.47 7.65 12.50
CA VAL A 86 4.71 6.64 11.75
C VAL A 86 4.68 6.98 10.26
N VAL A 87 4.45 8.24 9.88
CA VAL A 87 4.46 8.67 8.47
C VAL A 87 5.83 8.45 7.83
N ARG A 88 6.90 8.80 8.52
CA ARG A 88 8.27 8.59 8.00
C ARG A 88 8.57 7.11 7.81
N GLU A 89 8.37 6.30 8.84
CA GLU A 89 8.64 4.86 8.78
C GLU A 89 7.77 4.17 7.70
N SER A 90 6.50 4.51 7.61
CA SER A 90 5.60 3.91 6.61
C SER A 90 6.06 4.19 5.17
N LYS A 91 6.53 5.40 4.87
CA LYS A 91 7.02 5.71 3.52
C LYS A 91 8.35 5.03 3.20
N GLU A 92 9.25 4.89 4.17
CA GLU A 92 10.52 4.17 4.00
C GLU A 92 10.27 2.66 3.83
N THR A 93 9.45 2.07 4.71
CA THR A 93 9.06 0.65 4.62
C THR A 93 8.38 0.35 3.28
N PHE A 94 7.51 1.23 2.80
CA PHE A 94 6.87 1.04 1.50
C PHE A 94 7.86 1.13 0.34
N ALA A 95 8.83 2.03 0.42
CA ALA A 95 9.90 2.12 -0.57
C ALA A 95 10.77 0.84 -0.58
N ASP A 96 11.07 0.29 0.60
CA ASP A 96 11.81 -0.97 0.72
C ASP A 96 11.00 -2.15 0.18
N GLU A 97 9.71 -2.25 0.47
CA GLU A 97 8.82 -3.26 -0.10
C GLU A 97 8.80 -3.21 -1.65
N LEU A 98 8.81 -2.02 -2.24
CA LEU A 98 8.91 -1.88 -3.69
C LEU A 98 10.25 -2.41 -4.21
N ARG A 99 11.36 -2.13 -3.52
CA ARG A 99 12.70 -2.65 -3.88
C ARG A 99 12.76 -4.17 -3.76
N ASP A 100 12.21 -4.73 -2.68
CA ASP A 100 12.19 -6.17 -2.44
C ASP A 100 11.35 -6.92 -3.50
N ARG A 101 10.35 -6.24 -4.09
CA ARG A 101 9.59 -6.73 -5.25
C ARG A 101 10.34 -6.60 -6.58
N GLY A 102 11.57 -6.10 -6.56
CA GLY A 102 12.43 -5.94 -7.74
C GLY A 102 12.20 -4.64 -8.52
N PHE A 103 11.47 -3.68 -7.96
CA PHE A 103 11.34 -2.36 -8.59
C PHE A 103 12.61 -1.52 -8.38
N GLU A 104 12.98 -0.80 -9.42
CA GLU A 104 14.16 0.07 -9.48
C GLU A 104 13.76 1.54 -9.43
N ASP A 105 14.73 2.42 -9.18
CA ASP A 105 14.56 3.87 -9.15
C ASP A 105 13.41 4.33 -8.24
N VAL A 106 13.22 3.62 -7.12
CA VAL A 106 12.16 3.92 -6.16
C VAL A 106 12.39 5.28 -5.51
N ALA A 107 11.42 6.16 -5.67
CA ALA A 107 11.42 7.49 -5.08
C ALA A 107 10.02 7.88 -4.63
N HIS A 108 9.92 8.78 -3.65
CA HIS A 108 8.66 9.35 -3.20
C HIS A 108 8.60 10.86 -3.45
N GLY A 109 7.39 11.39 -3.55
CA GLY A 109 7.12 12.81 -3.60
C GLY A 109 6.87 13.42 -2.22
N ASP A 110 6.35 14.63 -2.22
CA ASP A 110 5.97 15.34 -0.99
C ASP A 110 4.74 14.71 -0.34
N THR A 111 4.74 14.68 1.00
CA THR A 111 3.60 14.17 1.75
C THR A 111 2.51 15.22 1.85
N GLU A 112 1.32 14.89 1.39
CA GLU A 112 0.15 15.75 1.36
C GLU A 112 -0.83 15.43 2.49
N THR A 113 -1.71 16.39 2.80
CA THR A 113 -2.83 16.15 3.71
C THR A 113 -4.07 15.81 2.90
N VAL A 114 -4.65 14.65 3.18
CA VAL A 114 -5.92 14.17 2.62
C VAL A 114 -6.91 13.81 3.72
N ARG A 115 -8.11 13.37 3.35
CA ARG A 115 -9.12 12.88 4.31
C ARG A 115 -9.52 11.44 3.98
N ILE A 116 -9.54 10.61 5.02
CA ILE A 116 -10.08 9.25 4.99
C ILE A 116 -11.21 9.19 6.01
N GLU A 117 -12.43 8.87 5.59
CA GLU A 117 -13.63 8.77 6.47
C GLU A 117 -13.82 10.00 7.40
N GLY A 118 -13.40 11.19 6.95
CA GLY A 118 -13.43 12.42 7.75
C GLY A 118 -12.18 12.67 8.61
N PHE A 119 -11.34 11.68 8.82
CA PHE A 119 -10.09 11.82 9.56
C PHE A 119 -8.99 12.45 8.70
N ARG A 120 -8.13 13.24 9.35
CA ARG A 120 -6.96 13.81 8.69
C ARG A 120 -5.91 12.74 8.46
N ALA A 121 -5.57 12.50 7.20
CA ALA A 121 -4.59 11.54 6.76
C ALA A 121 -3.39 12.21 6.08
N ARG A 122 -2.26 11.50 6.02
CA ARG A 122 -1.04 11.92 5.33
C ARG A 122 -0.76 10.92 4.21
N MET A 123 -0.80 11.40 2.97
CA MET A 123 -0.54 10.62 1.76
C MET A 123 0.82 10.97 1.18
N THR A 124 1.64 9.96 0.89
CA THR A 124 2.92 10.10 0.20
C THR A 124 2.89 9.33 -1.09
N PRO A 125 2.96 10.00 -2.26
CA PRO A 125 3.05 9.32 -3.55
C PRO A 125 4.42 8.70 -3.75
N HIS A 126 4.46 7.55 -4.43
CA HIS A 126 5.67 6.83 -4.79
C HIS A 126 5.70 6.57 -6.29
N ARG A 127 6.91 6.47 -6.83
CA ARG A 127 7.18 6.06 -8.20
C ARG A 127 8.34 5.08 -8.23
N ALA A 128 8.30 4.19 -9.19
CA ALA A 128 9.38 3.25 -9.44
C ALA A 128 9.38 2.84 -10.91
N ARG A 129 10.36 2.06 -11.30
CA ARG A 129 10.53 1.49 -12.64
C ARG A 129 10.77 -0.01 -12.53
N LEU A 130 10.30 -0.74 -13.51
CA LEU A 130 10.62 -2.14 -13.69
C LEU A 130 11.07 -2.37 -15.11
N SER A 131 12.25 -2.97 -15.30
CA SER A 131 12.75 -3.34 -16.63
C SER A 131 12.43 -4.79 -16.91
N VAL A 132 11.62 -5.06 -17.93
CA VAL A 132 11.18 -6.39 -18.34
C VAL A 132 11.42 -6.56 -19.84
N ASP A 133 12.25 -7.52 -20.22
CA ASP A 133 12.58 -7.83 -21.61
C ASP A 133 12.98 -6.60 -22.47
N GLY A 134 13.69 -5.65 -21.83
CA GLY A 134 14.12 -4.42 -22.47
C GLY A 134 13.05 -3.32 -22.57
N THR A 135 11.88 -3.52 -21.97
CA THR A 135 10.81 -2.55 -21.85
C THR A 135 10.76 -2.00 -20.43
N ASP A 136 10.74 -0.69 -20.28
CA ASP A 136 10.58 -0.03 -18.98
C ASP A 136 9.09 0.14 -18.66
N VAL A 137 8.67 -0.50 -17.57
CA VAL A 137 7.34 -0.35 -17.00
C VAL A 137 7.41 0.69 -15.89
N ARG A 138 6.61 1.75 -16.02
CA ARG A 138 6.48 2.77 -14.99
C ARG A 138 5.48 2.32 -13.94
N ILE A 139 5.91 2.38 -12.68
CA ILE A 139 5.10 2.02 -11.51
C ILE A 139 4.80 3.30 -10.72
N LEU A 140 3.53 3.46 -10.35
CA LEU A 140 3.07 4.50 -9.44
C LEU A 140 2.41 3.83 -8.23
N GLY A 141 2.38 4.55 -7.12
CA GLY A 141 1.75 4.08 -5.89
C GLY A 141 1.64 5.18 -4.86
N ALA A 142 1.01 4.86 -3.75
CA ALA A 142 0.89 5.75 -2.61
C ALA A 142 0.82 4.97 -1.30
N VAL A 143 1.28 5.60 -0.22
CA VAL A 143 1.03 5.16 1.15
C VAL A 143 0.30 6.26 1.90
N VAL A 144 -0.71 5.88 2.67
CA VAL A 144 -1.56 6.79 3.44
C VAL A 144 -1.55 6.36 4.90
N VAL A 145 -1.38 7.33 5.80
CA VAL A 145 -1.36 7.13 7.25
C VAL A 145 -2.45 7.99 7.90
N TRP A 146 -3.32 7.40 8.72
CA TRP A 146 -4.31 8.13 9.51
C TRP A 146 -4.45 7.52 10.91
N HIS A 147 -5.25 8.18 11.75
CA HIS A 147 -5.55 7.74 13.10
C HIS A 147 -7.01 8.08 13.42
N ASP A 148 -7.79 7.06 13.77
CA ASP A 148 -9.22 7.13 14.11
C ASP A 148 -9.58 6.47 15.46
N GLY A 149 -8.58 6.20 16.25
CA GLY A 149 -8.54 5.41 17.49
C GLY A 149 -7.26 4.61 17.54
N ASP A 150 -6.91 3.98 16.43
CA ASP A 150 -5.64 3.33 16.17
C ASP A 150 -4.92 4.00 14.99
N PHE A 151 -3.62 3.74 14.82
CA PHE A 151 -2.93 4.11 13.59
C PHE A 151 -3.21 3.08 12.50
N HIS A 152 -3.58 3.59 11.34
CA HIS A 152 -3.73 2.81 10.11
C HIS A 152 -2.71 3.27 9.07
N VAL A 153 -2.22 2.30 8.32
CA VAL A 153 -1.36 2.50 7.15
C VAL A 153 -1.94 1.68 6.01
N ALA A 154 -2.27 2.30 4.91
CA ALA A 154 -2.72 1.58 3.72
C ALA A 154 -2.07 2.16 2.47
N GLY A 155 -1.91 1.33 1.45
CA GLY A 155 -1.28 1.75 0.23
C GLY A 155 -1.24 0.66 -0.82
N GLY A 156 -0.53 0.94 -1.89
CA GLY A 156 -0.35 0.00 -2.98
C GLY A 156 0.38 0.62 -4.15
N ALA A 157 0.62 -0.20 -5.15
CA ALA A 157 1.26 0.23 -6.38
C ALA A 157 0.61 -0.44 -7.60
N TYR A 158 0.75 0.21 -8.74
CA TYR A 158 0.16 -0.21 -10.01
C TYR A 158 1.03 0.21 -11.21
N PRO A 159 0.97 -0.54 -12.33
CA PRO A 159 1.64 -0.13 -13.56
C PRO A 159 0.91 1.06 -14.18
N ALA A 160 1.65 2.08 -14.56
CA ALA A 160 1.11 3.29 -15.20
C ALA A 160 1.37 3.36 -16.71
N SER A 161 2.41 2.68 -17.20
CA SER A 161 2.74 2.55 -18.62
C SER A 161 3.77 1.44 -18.84
N GLY A 162 3.97 1.05 -20.10
CA GLY A 162 4.98 0.06 -20.50
C GLY A 162 4.44 -1.35 -20.69
N LEU A 163 3.15 -1.61 -20.46
CA LEU A 163 2.49 -2.91 -20.67
C LEU A 163 1.51 -2.90 -21.85
N GLU A 164 1.45 -1.83 -22.63
CA GLU A 164 0.44 -1.60 -23.68
C GLU A 164 0.52 -2.64 -24.81
N ALA A 165 1.65 -3.30 -24.99
CA ALA A 165 1.80 -4.40 -25.93
C ALA A 165 1.15 -5.72 -25.46
N LEU A 166 0.84 -5.85 -24.17
CA LEU A 166 0.27 -7.04 -23.55
C LEU A 166 -1.18 -6.83 -23.13
N VAL A 167 -1.45 -5.74 -22.42
CA VAL A 167 -2.77 -5.42 -21.86
C VAL A 167 -3.02 -3.91 -21.90
N ASP A 168 -4.29 -3.54 -21.92
CA ASP A 168 -4.65 -2.14 -21.68
C ASP A 168 -4.37 -1.75 -20.23
N VAL A 169 -3.69 -0.61 -20.06
CA VAL A 169 -3.36 -0.01 -18.77
C VAL A 169 -4.06 1.34 -18.68
N ASP A 170 -4.95 1.47 -17.70
CA ASP A 170 -5.59 2.73 -17.35
C ASP A 170 -5.08 3.18 -15.96
N ALA A 171 -4.02 3.98 -15.97
CA ALA A 171 -3.38 4.46 -14.75
C ALA A 171 -4.31 5.29 -13.86
N ASP A 172 -5.20 6.09 -14.46
CA ASP A 172 -6.14 6.94 -13.72
C ASP A 172 -7.23 6.09 -13.04
N ALA A 173 -7.70 5.03 -13.71
CA ALA A 173 -8.62 4.07 -13.12
C ALA A 173 -7.97 3.29 -11.97
N TYR A 174 -6.72 2.88 -12.13
CA TYR A 174 -5.96 2.19 -11.07
C TYR A 174 -5.70 3.07 -9.86
N GLU A 175 -5.36 4.35 -10.07
CA GLU A 175 -5.21 5.33 -8.98
C GLU A 175 -6.53 5.52 -8.23
N THR A 176 -7.62 5.72 -8.96
CA THR A 176 -8.96 5.90 -8.39
C THR A 176 -9.36 4.71 -7.54
N GLU A 177 -9.20 3.49 -8.05
CA GLU A 177 -9.53 2.26 -7.33
C GLU A 177 -8.66 2.07 -6.08
N LEU A 178 -7.34 2.34 -6.18
CA LEU A 178 -6.45 2.30 -5.02
C LEU A 178 -6.92 3.24 -3.91
N LEU A 179 -7.25 4.48 -4.26
CA LEU A 179 -7.75 5.46 -3.29
C LEU A 179 -9.12 5.08 -2.71
N GLU A 180 -9.97 4.44 -3.50
CA GLU A 180 -11.25 3.91 -3.00
C GLU A 180 -11.07 2.73 -2.05
N LEU A 181 -10.15 1.81 -2.33
CA LEU A 181 -9.78 0.71 -1.42
C LEU A 181 -9.24 1.26 -0.10
N ILE A 182 -8.33 2.24 -0.15
CA ILE A 182 -7.78 2.88 1.05
C ILE A 182 -8.89 3.54 1.89
N ARG A 183 -9.85 4.23 1.25
CA ARG A 183 -10.97 4.88 1.96
C ARG A 183 -11.96 3.88 2.57
N ALA A 184 -12.00 2.68 2.04
CA ALA A 184 -12.88 1.61 2.50
C ALA A 184 -12.23 0.67 3.54
N VAL A 185 -11.06 1.01 4.04
CA VAL A 185 -10.41 0.29 5.16
C VAL A 185 -11.09 0.68 6.46
N ALA A 186 -11.66 -0.32 7.15
CA ALA A 186 -12.30 -0.17 8.46
C ALA A 186 -11.40 -0.71 9.59
#